data_71ad2d04f28d34bfe69292763380f1e0
#
_entry.id   71ad2d04f28d34bfe69292763380f1e0
#
_cell.length_a   1.000
_cell.length_b   1.000
_cell.length_c   1.000
_cell.angle_alpha   90.00
_cell.angle_beta   90.00
_cell.angle_gamma   90.00
#
_symmetry.space_group_name_H-M   'P 1'
#
loop_
_entity.id
_entity.type
_entity.pdbx_description
1 polymer ?
#
loop_
_entity_poly.entity_id
_entity_poly.type
_entity_poly.pdbx_seq_one_letter_code
_entity_poly.pdbx_strand_id
1 'polypeptide(L)'
;MREKAYKILTNSLSGILKTPRYLILFVSDKCWTRCNHCWFNEEWKKNNLKLKELSFNELDRISESVNKLLFLSITGGEAFMRDDITEIVNLFTKKKKVVRYQIPTSGFDTD
;
A
#
# COMPACT_ATOMS: atom_id res chain seq x y z
N MET A 1 -16.22 -9.97 15.65
CA MET A 1 -15.71 -11.24 15.08
C MET A 1 -16.55 -11.76 13.92
N ARG A 2 -17.86 -11.91 14.07
CA ARG A 2 -18.76 -12.38 13.00
C ARG A 2 -18.74 -11.51 11.73
N GLU A 3 -18.67 -10.20 11.86
CA GLU A 3 -18.64 -9.26 10.72
C GLU A 3 -17.34 -9.38 9.90
N LYS A 4 -16.20 -9.58 10.56
CA LYS A 4 -14.92 -9.82 9.88
C LYS A 4 -14.92 -11.14 9.11
N ALA A 5 -15.45 -12.21 9.73
CA ALA A 5 -15.58 -13.51 9.09
C ALA A 5 -16.51 -13.44 7.87
N TYR A 6 -17.63 -12.75 7.99
CA TYR A 6 -18.54 -12.52 6.87
C TYR A 6 -17.88 -11.75 5.73
N LYS A 7 -17.14 -10.67 6.02
CA LYS A 7 -16.38 -9.93 5.03
C LYS A 7 -15.31 -10.76 4.33
N ILE A 8 -14.61 -11.62 5.07
CA ILE A 8 -13.63 -12.56 4.50
C ILE A 8 -14.34 -13.55 3.57
N LEU A 9 -15.43 -14.16 3.98
CA LEU A 9 -16.20 -15.11 3.17
C LEU A 9 -16.76 -14.46 1.91
N THR A 10 -17.39 -13.30 2.01
CA THR A 10 -17.95 -12.60 0.84
C THR A 10 -16.87 -12.14 -0.12
N ASN A 11 -15.72 -11.69 0.39
CA ASN A 11 -14.58 -11.33 -0.43
C ASN A 11 -13.89 -12.57 -1.04
N SER A 12 -13.97 -13.73 -0.37
CA SER A 12 -13.46 -15.00 -0.91
C SER A 12 -14.35 -15.57 -2.00
N LEU A 13 -15.66 -15.50 -1.82
CA LEU A 13 -16.63 -15.92 -2.84
C LEU A 13 -16.63 -15.02 -4.07
N SER A 14 -16.27 -13.73 -3.91
CA SER A 14 -16.10 -12.82 -5.05
C SER A 14 -14.84 -13.12 -5.87
N GLY A 15 -14.11 -14.17 -5.55
CA GLY A 15 -12.87 -14.56 -6.21
C GLY A 15 -13.02 -15.23 -7.57
N ILE A 16 -14.21 -15.39 -8.00
CA ILE A 16 -14.54 -15.65 -9.39
C ILE A 16 -14.35 -14.37 -10.23
N LEU A 17 -14.26 -13.22 -9.59
CA LEU A 17 -14.00 -11.94 -10.23
C LEU A 17 -12.49 -11.74 -10.44
N LYS A 18 -12.10 -11.36 -11.63
CA LYS A 18 -10.72 -11.19 -12.12
C LYS A 18 -9.95 -10.00 -11.47
N THR A 19 -10.17 -9.71 -10.20
CA THR A 19 -9.52 -8.60 -9.50
C THR A 19 -8.64 -9.09 -8.35
N PRO A 20 -7.49 -8.43 -8.10
CA PRO A 20 -6.62 -8.82 -7.00
C PRO A 20 -7.31 -8.66 -5.65
N ARG A 21 -6.99 -9.53 -4.71
CA ARG A 21 -7.46 -9.46 -3.33
C ARG A 21 -6.41 -8.95 -2.36
N TYR A 22 -5.17 -9.12 -2.73
CA TYR A 22 -4.00 -8.66 -2.01
C TYR A 22 -3.33 -7.59 -2.86
N LEU A 23 -3.11 -6.42 -2.31
CA LEU A 23 -2.43 -5.34 -2.97
C LEU A 23 -1.32 -4.81 -2.08
N ILE A 24 -0.12 -4.76 -2.62
CA ILE A 24 1.03 -4.13 -1.98
C ILE A 24 1.43 -2.96 -2.87
N LEU A 25 1.34 -1.76 -2.33
CA LEU A 25 1.67 -0.52 -3.02
C LEU A 25 2.97 0.05 -2.46
N PHE A 26 3.96 0.19 -3.33
CA PHE A 26 5.17 0.94 -3.05
C PHE A 26 4.94 2.39 -3.49
N VAL A 27 4.64 3.25 -2.53
CA VAL A 27 4.20 4.63 -2.79
C VAL A 27 5.33 5.65 -2.71
N SER A 28 6.46 5.29 -2.13
CA SER A 28 7.63 6.17 -2.01
C SER A 28 8.93 5.40 -2.17
N ASP A 29 9.90 6.03 -2.82
CA ASP A 29 11.28 5.57 -2.88
C ASP A 29 12.18 6.23 -1.83
N LYS A 30 11.66 7.22 -1.11
CA LYS A 30 12.36 7.95 -0.06
C LYS A 30 12.30 7.22 1.27
N CYS A 31 13.36 7.28 2.05
CA CYS A 31 13.42 6.73 3.40
C CYS A 31 14.43 7.49 4.25
N TRP A 32 14.07 7.82 5.50
CA TRP A 32 14.98 8.42 6.48
C TRP A 32 16.06 7.45 6.95
N THR A 33 15.76 6.16 6.97
CA THR A 33 16.60 5.12 7.51
C THR A 33 17.33 4.34 6.43
N ARG A 34 18.49 3.77 6.78
CA ARG A 34 19.31 2.93 5.93
C ARG A 34 19.50 1.56 6.58
N CYS A 35 18.39 0.86 6.80
CA CYS A 35 18.40 -0.43 7.46
C CYS A 35 19.30 -1.43 6.72
N ASN A 36 20.20 -2.10 7.44
CA ASN A 36 21.16 -3.04 6.84
C ASN A 36 20.50 -4.23 6.15
N HIS A 37 19.31 -4.63 6.63
CA HIS A 37 18.56 -5.77 6.10
C HIS A 37 17.50 -5.36 5.04
N CYS A 38 17.48 -4.09 4.64
CA CYS A 38 16.50 -3.61 3.68
C CYS A 38 16.90 -3.95 2.24
N TRP A 39 16.20 -4.89 1.62
CA TRP A 39 16.45 -5.29 0.22
C TRP A 39 16.28 -4.13 -0.76
N PHE A 40 15.39 -3.20 -0.48
CA PHE A 40 15.11 -2.03 -1.29
C PHE A 40 16.33 -1.08 -1.37
N ASN A 41 17.03 -0.89 -0.25
CA ASN A 41 18.25 -0.10 -0.21
C ASN A 41 19.40 -0.75 -1.02
N GLU A 42 19.50 -2.07 -0.99
CA GLU A 42 20.52 -2.80 -1.74
C GLU A 42 20.32 -2.68 -3.25
N GLU A 43 19.09 -2.89 -3.72
CA GLU A 43 18.76 -2.74 -5.13
C GLU A 43 18.95 -1.28 -5.60
N TRP A 44 18.58 -0.33 -4.79
CA TRP A 44 18.69 1.09 -5.09
C TRP A 44 20.14 1.54 -5.22
N LYS A 45 20.99 1.09 -4.32
CA LYS A 45 22.44 1.35 -4.35
C LYS A 45 23.12 0.69 -5.57
N LYS A 46 22.76 -0.55 -5.89
CA LYS A 46 23.37 -1.31 -6.99
C LYS A 46 23.04 -0.74 -8.36
N ASN A 47 21.83 -0.29 -8.56
CA ASN A 47 21.30 0.04 -9.87
C ASN A 47 21.22 1.55 -10.14
N ASN A 48 21.53 2.40 -9.15
CA ASN A 48 21.42 3.86 -9.25
C ASN A 48 20.04 4.31 -9.79
N LEU A 49 19.01 3.52 -9.49
CA LEU A 49 17.66 3.69 -10.02
C LEU A 49 16.98 4.85 -9.31
N LYS A 50 16.75 5.93 -10.05
CA LYS A 50 15.76 6.94 -9.66
C LYS A 50 14.39 6.39 -10.04
N LEU A 51 13.74 5.73 -9.10
CA LEU A 51 12.37 5.26 -9.28
C LEU A 51 11.45 6.49 -9.29
N LYS A 52 10.61 6.59 -10.31
CA LYS A 52 9.57 7.61 -10.36
C LYS A 52 8.42 7.15 -9.47
N GLU A 53 8.14 7.89 -8.43
CA GLU A 53 6.98 7.64 -7.58
C GLU A 53 5.67 7.75 -8.38
N LEU A 54 4.71 6.89 -8.06
CA LEU A 54 3.34 7.01 -8.58
C LEU A 54 2.73 8.32 -8.08
N SER A 55 2.17 9.08 -8.99
CA SER A 55 1.41 10.28 -8.65
C SER A 55 0.09 9.93 -7.97
N PHE A 56 -0.50 10.89 -7.27
CA PHE A 56 -1.82 10.73 -6.66
C PHE A 56 -2.88 10.29 -7.69
N ASN A 57 -2.87 10.89 -8.89
CA ASN A 57 -3.80 10.54 -9.95
C ASN A 57 -3.62 9.10 -10.45
N GLU A 58 -2.40 8.61 -10.54
CA GLU A 58 -2.12 7.21 -10.89
C GLU A 58 -2.62 6.26 -9.80
N LEU A 59 -2.42 6.60 -8.54
CA LEU A 59 -2.93 5.83 -7.40
C LEU A 59 -4.46 5.84 -7.32
N ASP A 60 -5.10 6.96 -7.65
CA ASP A 60 -6.57 7.06 -7.74
C ASP A 60 -7.10 6.12 -8.83
N ARG A 61 -6.49 6.11 -10.01
CA ARG A 61 -6.84 5.18 -11.10
C ARG A 61 -6.65 3.72 -10.69
N ILE A 62 -5.57 3.40 -9.97
CA ILE A 62 -5.37 2.05 -9.42
C ILE A 62 -6.50 1.73 -8.43
N SER A 63 -6.85 2.66 -7.55
CA SER A 63 -7.92 2.46 -6.58
C SER A 63 -9.27 2.17 -7.23
N GLU A 64 -9.55 2.77 -8.37
CA GLU A 64 -10.78 2.53 -9.12
C GLU A 64 -10.79 1.19 -9.86
N SER A 65 -9.61 0.68 -10.24
CA SER A 65 -9.47 -0.59 -10.95
C SER A 65 -9.62 -1.82 -10.06
N VAL A 66 -9.46 -1.66 -8.75
CA VAL A 66 -9.60 -2.75 -7.77
C VAL A 66 -10.96 -2.71 -7.08
N ASN A 67 -11.55 -3.87 -6.85
CA ASN A 67 -12.83 -3.98 -6.15
C ASN A 67 -12.60 -4.18 -4.63
N LYS A 68 -12.97 -5.34 -4.13
CA LYS A 68 -12.84 -5.67 -2.70
C LYS A 68 -11.47 -6.25 -2.42
N LEU A 69 -10.76 -5.70 -1.47
CA LEU A 69 -9.46 -6.19 -1.02
C LEU A 69 -9.58 -6.88 0.34
N LEU A 70 -8.95 -8.05 0.46
CA LEU A 70 -8.74 -8.69 1.74
C LEU A 70 -7.64 -8.00 2.52
N PHE A 71 -6.59 -7.61 1.81
CA PHE A 71 -5.41 -7.01 2.40
C PHE A 71 -4.83 -5.92 1.50
N LEU A 72 -4.48 -4.81 2.12
CA LEU A 72 -3.76 -3.70 1.51
C LEU A 72 -2.53 -3.37 2.34
N SER A 73 -1.36 -3.39 1.72
CA SER A 73 -0.14 -2.85 2.31
C SER A 73 0.29 -1.61 1.53
N ILE A 74 0.38 -0.48 2.21
CA ILE A 74 0.95 0.76 1.66
C ILE A 74 2.35 0.89 2.23
N THR A 75 3.34 0.76 1.39
CA THR A 75 4.73 0.65 1.78
C THR A 75 5.64 1.43 0.82
N GLY A 76 6.91 1.12 0.79
CA GLY A 76 7.90 1.77 -0.05
C GLY A 76 9.23 1.80 0.67
N GLY A 77 9.95 2.90 0.56
CA GLY A 77 10.96 3.27 1.53
C GLY A 77 10.28 3.59 2.87
N GLU A 78 9.89 4.83 3.06
CA GLU A 78 9.05 5.26 4.19
C GLU A 78 7.81 5.96 3.64
N ALA A 79 6.66 5.33 3.78
CA ALA A 79 5.41 5.84 3.21
C ALA A 79 5.01 7.21 3.79
N PHE A 80 5.32 7.45 5.06
CA PHE A 80 5.03 8.72 5.74
C PHE A 80 5.92 9.90 5.29
N MET A 81 6.91 9.67 4.43
CA MET A 81 7.62 10.75 3.75
C MET A 81 6.83 11.38 2.60
N ARG A 82 5.68 10.84 2.25
CA ARG A 82 4.78 11.47 1.28
C ARG A 82 3.82 12.42 1.98
N ASP A 83 3.74 13.65 1.47
CA ASP A 83 2.83 14.67 2.00
C ASP A 83 1.35 14.30 1.82
N ASP A 84 1.04 13.54 0.77
CA ASP A 84 -0.32 13.10 0.41
C ASP A 84 -0.70 11.71 0.92
N ILE A 85 0.04 11.17 1.90
CA ILE A 85 -0.18 9.79 2.40
C ILE A 85 -1.60 9.59 2.96
N THR A 86 -2.14 10.58 3.63
CA THR A 86 -3.49 10.51 4.21
C THR A 86 -4.55 10.39 3.11
N GLU A 87 -4.42 11.17 2.06
CA GLU A 87 -5.30 11.14 0.90
C GLU A 87 -5.20 9.80 0.17
N ILE A 88 -3.99 9.27 0.02
CA ILE A 88 -3.74 7.94 -0.58
C ILE A 88 -4.43 6.84 0.23
N VAL A 89 -4.26 6.85 1.55
CA VAL A 89 -4.95 5.89 2.44
C VAL A 89 -6.47 5.98 2.26
N ASN A 90 -7.00 7.19 2.19
CA ASN A 90 -8.43 7.43 2.02
C ASN A 90 -8.98 6.92 0.67
N LEU A 91 -8.20 6.97 -0.40
CA LEU A 91 -8.59 6.42 -1.69
C LEU A 91 -9.01 4.95 -1.59
N PHE A 92 -8.24 4.17 -0.83
CA PHE A 92 -8.45 2.73 -0.73
C PHE A 92 -9.38 2.34 0.41
N THR A 93 -9.36 3.06 1.52
CA THR A 93 -10.12 2.69 2.72
C THR A 93 -11.55 3.20 2.70
N LYS A 94 -11.80 4.39 2.17
CA LYS A 94 -13.16 4.97 2.10
C LYS A 94 -13.95 4.48 0.90
N LYS A 95 -13.35 4.45 -0.28
CA LYS A 95 -14.02 4.05 -1.52
C LYS A 95 -14.12 2.52 -1.67
N LYS A 96 -13.20 1.78 -1.06
CA LYS A 96 -13.09 0.33 -1.23
C LYS A 96 -13.34 -0.40 0.09
N LYS A 97 -13.94 -1.58 -0.02
CA LYS A 97 -14.16 -2.47 1.13
C LYS A 97 -12.88 -3.25 1.39
N VAL A 98 -11.96 -2.66 2.14
CA VAL A 98 -10.73 -3.30 2.58
C VAL A 98 -10.97 -3.95 3.94
N VAL A 99 -10.64 -5.24 4.06
CA VAL A 99 -10.81 -5.96 5.32
C VAL A 99 -9.71 -5.62 6.31
N ARG A 100 -8.47 -5.59 5.81
CA ARG A 100 -7.29 -5.29 6.60
C ARG A 100 -6.32 -4.46 5.79
N TYR A 101 -5.78 -3.41 6.40
CA TYR A 101 -4.68 -2.64 5.83
C TYR A 101 -3.56 -2.46 6.84
N GLN A 102 -2.36 -2.22 6.33
CA GLN A 102 -1.20 -1.88 7.13
C GLN A 102 -0.33 -0.86 6.40
N ILE A 103 0.38 -0.06 7.18
CA ILE A 103 1.40 0.87 6.70
C ILE A 103 2.64 0.63 7.55
N PRO A 104 3.59 -0.19 7.08
CA PRO A 104 4.85 -0.37 7.78
C PRO A 104 5.60 0.95 7.86
N THR A 105 6.14 1.26 9.01
CA THR A 105 6.94 2.47 9.24
C THR A 105 8.07 2.20 10.20
N SER A 106 9.17 2.94 10.03
CA SER A 106 10.28 2.95 10.99
C SER A 106 9.93 3.70 12.27
N GLY A 107 8.90 4.57 12.23
CA GLY A 107 8.55 5.46 13.33
C GLY A 107 9.65 6.47 13.70
N PHE A 108 10.55 6.75 12.75
CA PHE A 108 11.73 7.59 13.01
C PHE A 108 11.37 9.06 13.23
N ASP A 109 10.35 9.54 12.54
CA ASP A 109 9.83 10.89 12.67
C ASP A 109 8.41 10.83 13.24
N THR A 110 8.27 11.19 14.48
CA THR A 110 7.01 11.15 15.23
C THR A 110 6.49 12.53 15.62
N ASP A 111 7.18 13.60 15.18
CA ASP A 111 6.80 14.97 15.47
C ASP A 111 5.68 15.51 14.56
#